data_2cd5ac338c3ec732e37dc0305b35a874
#
_entry.id   2cd5ac338c3ec732e37dc0305b35a874
#
_cell.length_a   1.000
_cell.length_b   1.000
_cell.length_c   1.000
_cell.angle_alpha   90.00
_cell.angle_beta   90.00
_cell.angle_gamma   90.00
#
_symmetry.space_group_name_H-M   'P 1'
#
loop_
_entity.id
_entity.type
_entity.pdbx_description
1 polymer ?
#
loop_
_entity_poly.entity_id
_entity_poly.type
_entity_poly.pdbx_seq_one_letter_code
_entity_poly.pdbx_strand_id
1 'polypeptide(L)'
;MTRAFRRLGRAGLLGLALTMAMPASLHAQIERLPDLGSADSDELSNPAERRLGESVMRQLRSDGTVYDDAEMNDFINRFGSRLTGTEPARGQPFLFFIVRDDSINAFALPGGFIGVHTGLLAVAGSESELASVLGHEMGHVTQHHIARMLKNQKQASMLAMAGMVLGALAIRNNPDAGMGAITLGESMATRSMLSFSRDAEREADRIGLQVMREAGFDVNGAPVFFGRLQQQNRFNEGGDTTAYLRTHPVTAERINDLKLRIQQLAATARPPADSVDFQLMRARARAVSADSVDKQTEVRRHFEAQLKTEEGKKDPSAWFGLANVAYMRHDALATEQALTQTEKLLDKSHPYVVRLRIANLLAAGKVADAEQASAAAAKDFPGSRALLRQRAEVLNAAKKWDESIALLRNETRLYKSDAELWRMLGEAYLAKGEKGMSHLAAAEGYLALGYNQPAIEQLRLARNAGDLDFYNGSIADAKLREAEAAWMQEQGEERR
;
A
#
# COMPACT_ATOMS: atom_id res chain seq x y z
N MET A 1 62.23 58.10 -41.00
CA MET A 1 62.56 59.51 -40.73
C MET A 1 61.53 60.01 -39.71
N THR A 2 62.06 60.26 -38.56
CA THR A 2 62.04 61.46 -37.68
C THR A 2 60.66 61.73 -37.03
N ARG A 3 60.63 61.49 -35.76
CA ARG A 3 60.61 62.46 -34.62
C ARG A 3 59.33 63.32 -34.57
N ALA A 4 58.72 63.65 -33.49
CA ALA A 4 59.00 63.61 -32.06
C ALA A 4 57.87 64.38 -31.30
N PHE A 5 57.69 64.02 -30.08
CA PHE A 5 57.45 64.86 -28.90
C PHE A 5 56.11 65.59 -28.61
N ARG A 6 55.53 65.21 -27.55
CA ARG A 6 55.27 65.94 -26.30
C ARG A 6 54.03 66.89 -26.22
N ARG A 7 53.16 66.71 -25.38
CA ARG A 7 52.92 67.14 -23.99
C ARG A 7 51.43 67.39 -23.71
N LEU A 8 50.97 66.73 -22.65
CA LEU A 8 50.23 67.34 -21.53
C LEU A 8 49.02 68.24 -21.77
N GLY A 9 47.85 67.81 -21.29
CA GLY A 9 46.72 68.66 -20.91
C GLY A 9 45.67 67.89 -20.15
N ARG A 10 45.63 68.12 -18.86
CA ARG A 10 44.59 67.60 -17.91
C ARG A 10 43.23 68.24 -18.17
N ALA A 11 42.20 67.52 -17.97
CA ALA A 11 40.89 67.81 -17.35
C ALA A 11 39.82 67.12 -18.17
N GLY A 12 38.99 66.31 -17.61
CA GLY A 12 37.99 66.40 -16.64
C GLY A 12 36.84 65.45 -17.01
N LEU A 13 36.61 64.47 -16.25
CA LEU A 13 35.35 63.84 -15.90
C LEU A 13 34.09 64.11 -16.72
N LEU A 14 33.51 63.09 -17.29
CA LEU A 14 32.12 62.68 -17.01
C LEU A 14 31.83 61.33 -17.71
N GLY A 15 32.05 60.23 -16.98
CA GLY A 15 31.67 58.91 -17.41
C GLY A 15 30.17 58.69 -17.16
N LEU A 16 29.40 58.65 -18.22
CA LEU A 16 27.99 58.21 -18.16
C LEU A 16 27.97 56.69 -18.11
N ALA A 17 27.87 56.11 -16.91
CA ALA A 17 27.66 54.69 -16.73
C ALA A 17 26.22 54.36 -17.08
N LEU A 18 26.02 53.75 -18.25
CA LEU A 18 24.75 53.17 -18.69
C LEU A 18 24.60 51.83 -17.96
N THR A 19 23.96 51.86 -16.81
CA THR A 19 23.55 50.64 -16.10
C THR A 19 22.40 49.99 -16.87
N MET A 20 22.69 48.90 -17.59
CA MET A 20 21.65 47.99 -18.05
C MET A 20 20.98 47.35 -16.82
N ALA A 21 19.79 47.82 -16.50
CA ALA A 21 18.90 47.12 -15.58
C ALA A 21 18.43 45.83 -16.26
N MET A 22 19.04 44.72 -15.91
CA MET A 22 18.43 43.41 -16.19
C MET A 22 17.11 43.32 -15.41
N PRO A 23 16.00 42.87 -16.01
CA PRO A 23 14.80 42.61 -15.25
C PRO A 23 15.13 41.48 -14.26
N ALA A 24 15.08 41.78 -12.99
CA ALA A 24 15.07 40.77 -11.94
C ALA A 24 13.87 39.86 -12.21
N SER A 25 14.12 38.63 -12.62
CA SER A 25 13.12 37.61 -12.65
C SER A 25 12.59 37.50 -11.22
N LEU A 26 11.39 37.99 -10.98
CA LEU A 26 10.66 37.67 -9.76
C LEU A 26 10.43 36.12 -9.78
N HIS A 27 11.38 35.40 -9.20
CA HIS A 27 11.06 34.09 -8.71
C HIS A 27 10.05 34.34 -7.60
N ALA A 28 8.79 34.05 -7.90
CA ALA A 28 7.80 33.88 -6.85
C ALA A 28 8.40 32.84 -5.90
N GLN A 29 8.92 33.29 -4.76
CA GLN A 29 9.21 32.41 -3.64
C GLN A 29 7.87 31.76 -3.32
N ILE A 30 7.74 30.48 -3.68
CA ILE A 30 6.73 29.62 -3.08
C ILE A 30 7.04 29.71 -1.59
N GLU A 31 6.23 30.49 -0.88
CA GLU A 31 6.32 30.56 0.56
C GLU A 31 6.31 29.11 1.05
N ARG A 32 7.47 28.67 1.53
CA ARG A 32 7.53 27.46 2.36
C ARG A 32 6.59 27.77 3.51
N LEU A 33 5.48 27.05 3.54
CA LEU A 33 4.59 27.09 4.68
C LEU A 33 5.42 26.91 5.93
N PRO A 34 5.17 27.67 7.00
CA PRO A 34 5.81 27.43 8.27
C PRO A 34 5.58 25.97 8.63
N ASP A 35 6.65 25.25 8.90
CA ASP A 35 6.57 23.95 9.53
C ASP A 35 6.05 24.17 10.95
N LEU A 36 4.73 24.06 11.11
CA LEU A 36 4.05 24.24 12.40
C LEU A 36 4.37 23.10 13.38
N GLY A 37 5.16 22.11 12.96
CA GLY A 37 5.55 20.93 13.73
C GLY A 37 6.94 20.98 14.39
N SER A 38 7.78 21.98 14.13
CA SER A 38 9.20 21.93 14.54
C SER A 38 9.54 22.56 15.90
N ALA A 39 8.57 23.07 16.66
CA ALA A 39 8.86 23.90 17.84
C ALA A 39 8.72 23.23 19.20
N ASP A 40 8.22 21.99 19.31
CA ASP A 40 7.97 21.38 20.63
C ASP A 40 8.66 20.02 20.81
N SER A 41 9.57 19.96 21.79
CA SER A 41 10.29 18.78 22.26
C SER A 41 9.41 17.63 22.80
N ASP A 42 8.09 17.76 22.72
CA ASP A 42 7.10 16.82 23.26
C ASP A 42 6.38 15.97 22.19
N GLU A 43 6.69 16.16 20.90
CA GLU A 43 6.12 15.30 19.85
C GLU A 43 6.81 13.93 19.81
N LEU A 44 6.03 12.88 19.46
CA LEU A 44 6.62 11.58 19.19
C LEU A 44 7.68 11.75 18.08
N SER A 45 8.92 11.34 18.38
CA SER A 45 9.96 11.36 17.34
C SER A 45 9.61 10.41 16.19
N ASN A 46 10.05 10.71 14.96
CA ASN A 46 9.83 9.85 13.80
C ASN A 46 10.18 8.35 14.05
N PRO A 47 11.28 8.01 14.76
CA PRO A 47 11.56 6.62 15.13
C PRO A 47 10.52 6.01 16.09
N ALA A 48 9.95 6.80 17.01
CA ALA A 48 8.92 6.32 17.92
C ALA A 48 7.59 6.10 17.21
N GLU A 49 7.19 7.01 16.30
CA GLU A 49 6.05 6.81 15.40
C GLU A 49 6.21 5.53 14.58
N ARG A 50 7.41 5.30 14.04
CA ARG A 50 7.68 4.11 13.22
C ARG A 50 7.52 2.84 14.03
N ARG A 51 8.09 2.76 15.24
CA ARG A 51 7.94 1.60 16.14
C ARG A 51 6.48 1.34 16.51
N LEU A 52 5.71 2.40 16.80
CA LEU A 52 4.29 2.29 17.08
C LEU A 52 3.53 1.71 15.86
N GLY A 53 3.78 2.25 14.67
CA GLY A 53 3.18 1.74 13.44
C GLY A 53 3.55 0.28 13.16
N GLU A 54 4.79 -0.12 13.39
CA GLU A 54 5.23 -1.51 13.26
C GLU A 54 4.54 -2.44 14.25
N SER A 55 4.30 -1.98 15.49
CA SER A 55 3.54 -2.74 16.48
C SER A 55 2.09 -2.96 16.03
N VAL A 56 1.44 -1.89 15.53
CA VAL A 56 0.08 -1.97 14.96
C VAL A 56 0.06 -2.90 13.74
N MET A 57 1.05 -2.81 12.84
CA MET A 57 1.15 -3.68 11.68
C MET A 57 1.32 -5.15 12.05
N ARG A 58 2.08 -5.46 13.12
CA ARG A 58 2.16 -6.84 13.65
C ARG A 58 0.79 -7.35 14.06
N GLN A 59 0.02 -6.55 14.80
CA GLN A 59 -1.33 -6.93 15.21
C GLN A 59 -2.26 -7.15 14.00
N LEU A 60 -2.29 -6.22 13.04
CA LEU A 60 -3.11 -6.34 11.82
C LEU A 60 -2.77 -7.57 10.97
N ARG A 61 -1.50 -7.99 10.99
CA ARG A 61 -1.09 -9.24 10.32
C ARG A 61 -1.54 -10.47 11.12
N SER A 62 -1.44 -10.43 12.44
CA SER A 62 -1.80 -11.57 13.30
C SER A 62 -3.29 -11.87 13.32
N ASP A 63 -4.13 -10.85 13.17
CA ASP A 63 -5.60 -11.01 13.12
C ASP A 63 -6.13 -11.22 11.70
N GLY A 64 -5.24 -11.28 10.69
CA GLY A 64 -5.59 -11.52 9.30
C GLY A 64 -6.20 -10.33 8.57
N THR A 65 -6.15 -9.12 9.13
CA THR A 65 -6.64 -7.89 8.49
C THR A 65 -5.83 -7.54 7.25
N VAL A 66 -4.51 -7.71 7.30
CA VAL A 66 -3.64 -7.49 6.13
C VAL A 66 -3.85 -8.61 5.13
N TYR A 67 -4.27 -8.24 3.92
CA TYR A 67 -4.45 -9.20 2.83
C TYR A 67 -3.12 -9.46 2.13
N ASP A 68 -2.57 -10.66 2.32
CA ASP A 68 -1.32 -11.09 1.69
C ASP A 68 -1.57 -11.56 0.24
N ASP A 69 -1.80 -10.60 -0.65
CA ASP A 69 -1.86 -10.82 -2.09
C ASP A 69 -0.71 -10.07 -2.75
N ALA A 70 0.30 -10.80 -3.21
CA ALA A 70 1.51 -10.21 -3.79
C ALA A 70 1.20 -9.28 -4.96
N GLU A 71 0.23 -9.62 -5.81
CA GLU A 71 -0.14 -8.85 -6.99
C GLU A 71 -0.81 -7.52 -6.62
N MET A 72 -1.78 -7.56 -5.68
CA MET A 72 -2.46 -6.36 -5.21
C MET A 72 -1.52 -5.46 -4.41
N ASN A 73 -0.66 -6.04 -3.57
CA ASN A 73 0.33 -5.29 -2.80
C ASN A 73 1.40 -4.67 -3.70
N ASP A 74 1.87 -5.37 -4.73
CA ASP A 74 2.79 -4.81 -5.73
C ASP A 74 2.13 -3.67 -6.52
N PHE A 75 0.86 -3.83 -6.91
CA PHE A 75 0.12 -2.77 -7.59
C PHE A 75 0.03 -1.51 -6.73
N ILE A 76 -0.46 -1.63 -5.50
CA ILE A 76 -0.70 -0.45 -4.65
C ILE A 76 0.61 0.25 -4.25
N ASN A 77 1.71 -0.49 -4.06
CA ASN A 77 3.01 0.10 -3.80
C ASN A 77 3.63 0.76 -5.04
N ARG A 78 3.49 0.18 -6.25
CA ARG A 78 3.88 0.86 -7.49
C ARG A 78 3.05 2.11 -7.74
N PHE A 79 1.74 2.04 -7.50
CA PHE A 79 0.87 3.21 -7.59
C PHE A 79 1.29 4.28 -6.58
N GLY A 80 1.47 3.91 -5.32
CA GLY A 80 1.92 4.79 -4.24
C GLY A 80 3.31 5.39 -4.50
N SER A 81 4.23 4.67 -5.17
CA SER A 81 5.56 5.19 -5.47
C SER A 81 5.53 6.43 -6.37
N ARG A 82 4.52 6.59 -7.23
CA ARG A 82 4.31 7.81 -8.01
C ARG A 82 3.98 9.01 -7.09
N LEU A 83 3.23 8.77 -6.02
CA LEU A 83 2.85 9.79 -5.04
C LEU A 83 4.00 10.12 -4.09
N THR A 84 4.78 9.12 -3.66
CA THR A 84 5.90 9.32 -2.73
C THR A 84 7.11 10.01 -3.38
N GLY A 85 7.17 10.08 -4.70
CA GLY A 85 8.17 10.83 -5.45
C GLY A 85 8.02 12.36 -5.39
N THR A 86 6.95 12.85 -4.77
CA THR A 86 6.62 14.28 -4.70
C THR A 86 7.30 15.00 -3.53
N GLU A 87 7.42 16.34 -3.61
CA GLU A 87 8.08 17.14 -2.57
C GLU A 87 7.43 17.00 -1.19
N PRO A 88 6.08 17.01 -1.05
CA PRO A 88 5.46 16.84 0.28
C PRO A 88 5.75 15.50 0.95
N ALA A 89 6.08 14.47 0.17
CA ALA A 89 6.35 13.12 0.68
C ALA A 89 7.85 12.86 0.94
N ARG A 90 8.72 13.81 0.56
CA ARG A 90 10.17 13.64 0.62
C ARG A 90 10.68 13.37 2.04
N GLY A 91 11.49 12.34 2.19
CA GLY A 91 12.11 11.97 3.47
C GLY A 91 11.22 11.15 4.40
N GLN A 92 9.96 10.90 4.03
CA GLN A 92 9.07 10.01 4.78
C GLN A 92 9.03 8.62 4.14
N PRO A 93 9.24 7.55 4.91
CA PRO A 93 9.03 6.20 4.42
C PRO A 93 7.53 5.89 4.36
N PHE A 94 7.06 5.39 3.21
CA PHE A 94 5.69 4.93 3.04
C PHE A 94 5.64 3.44 2.70
N LEU A 95 4.66 2.73 3.25
CA LEU A 95 4.30 1.37 2.89
C LEU A 95 2.79 1.28 2.73
N PHE A 96 2.34 0.93 1.54
CA PHE A 96 0.93 0.69 1.26
C PHE A 96 0.63 -0.80 1.38
N PHE A 97 -0.49 -1.13 2.01
CA PHE A 97 -0.94 -2.52 2.16
C PHE A 97 -2.43 -2.65 1.91
N ILE A 98 -2.85 -3.82 1.46
CA ILE A 98 -4.26 -4.09 1.17
C ILE A 98 -4.95 -4.71 2.39
N VAL A 99 -6.17 -4.24 2.63
CA VAL A 99 -7.12 -4.83 3.58
C VAL A 99 -8.26 -5.44 2.78
N ARG A 100 -8.54 -6.73 2.99
CA ARG A 100 -9.65 -7.40 2.33
C ARG A 100 -10.97 -7.07 3.02
N ASP A 101 -11.55 -5.96 2.63
CA ASP A 101 -12.83 -5.47 3.15
C ASP A 101 -13.59 -4.74 2.03
N ASP A 102 -14.89 -4.97 1.91
CA ASP A 102 -15.76 -4.37 0.89
C ASP A 102 -16.19 -2.94 1.23
N SER A 103 -15.89 -2.44 2.44
CA SER A 103 -16.14 -1.07 2.80
C SER A 103 -15.21 -0.11 2.05
N ILE A 104 -15.72 1.09 1.75
CA ILE A 104 -14.91 2.13 1.14
C ILE A 104 -14.12 2.79 2.26
N ASN A 105 -12.83 2.47 2.33
CA ASN A 105 -11.94 3.03 3.34
C ASN A 105 -10.48 3.01 2.91
N ALA A 106 -9.71 3.97 3.42
CA ALA A 106 -8.27 3.95 3.56
C ALA A 106 -7.92 4.61 4.89
N PHE A 107 -6.77 4.34 5.42
CA PHE A 107 -6.33 4.92 6.69
C PHE A 107 -4.81 4.97 6.78
N ALA A 108 -4.32 6.03 7.41
CA ALA A 108 -2.92 6.15 7.78
C ALA A 108 -2.67 5.58 9.18
N LEU A 109 -1.52 4.96 9.37
CA LEU A 109 -0.97 4.57 10.67
C LEU A 109 0.31 5.36 10.95
N PRO A 110 0.75 5.48 12.21
CA PRO A 110 2.01 6.10 12.54
C PRO A 110 3.17 5.51 11.74
N GLY A 111 4.17 6.34 11.38
CA GLY A 111 5.37 5.89 10.68
C GLY A 111 5.19 5.55 9.20
N GLY A 112 4.11 6.02 8.57
CA GLY A 112 3.94 5.97 7.11
C GLY A 112 3.34 4.69 6.54
N PHE A 113 2.63 3.90 7.34
CA PHE A 113 1.85 2.78 6.84
C PHE A 113 0.47 3.26 6.41
N ILE A 114 0.03 2.88 5.21
CA ILE A 114 -1.28 3.26 4.66
C ILE A 114 -2.03 2.00 4.23
N GLY A 115 -3.15 1.74 4.92
CA GLY A 115 -4.07 0.66 4.59
C GLY A 115 -5.09 1.08 3.54
N VAL A 116 -5.33 0.20 2.56
CA VAL A 116 -6.27 0.44 1.46
C VAL A 116 -7.24 -0.72 1.38
N HIS A 117 -8.53 -0.46 1.63
CA HIS A 117 -9.55 -1.48 1.52
C HIS A 117 -9.81 -1.86 0.06
N THR A 118 -10.06 -3.14 -0.19
CA THR A 118 -10.44 -3.61 -1.52
C THR A 118 -11.71 -2.95 -2.03
N GLY A 119 -12.65 -2.56 -1.13
CA GLY A 119 -13.84 -1.81 -1.45
C GLY A 119 -13.57 -0.42 -2.03
N LEU A 120 -12.58 0.30 -1.49
CA LEU A 120 -12.14 1.59 -2.05
C LEU A 120 -11.61 1.40 -3.47
N LEU A 121 -10.71 0.44 -3.66
CA LEU A 121 -10.12 0.17 -4.97
C LEU A 121 -11.19 -0.26 -6.00
N ALA A 122 -12.19 -1.04 -5.59
CA ALA A 122 -13.31 -1.49 -6.42
C ALA A 122 -14.22 -0.34 -6.87
N VAL A 123 -14.33 0.73 -6.08
CA VAL A 123 -15.27 1.86 -6.31
C VAL A 123 -14.59 3.05 -6.96
N ALA A 124 -13.29 3.23 -6.81
CA ALA A 124 -12.56 4.33 -7.44
C ALA A 124 -12.81 4.33 -8.96
N GLY A 125 -13.34 5.43 -9.48
CA GLY A 125 -13.73 5.55 -10.88
C GLY A 125 -12.54 5.77 -11.81
N SER A 126 -11.41 6.27 -11.27
CA SER A 126 -10.18 6.56 -11.99
C SER A 126 -8.96 6.44 -11.08
N GLU A 127 -7.76 6.38 -11.68
CA GLU A 127 -6.50 6.49 -10.94
C GLU A 127 -6.42 7.81 -10.16
N SER A 128 -6.97 8.88 -10.69
CA SER A 128 -6.97 10.18 -10.02
C SER A 128 -7.87 10.21 -8.79
N GLU A 129 -9.00 9.49 -8.79
CA GLU A 129 -9.83 9.31 -7.61
C GLU A 129 -9.08 8.51 -6.52
N LEU A 130 -8.41 7.42 -6.89
CA LEU A 130 -7.58 6.65 -5.95
C LEU A 130 -6.42 7.50 -5.41
N ALA A 131 -5.73 8.24 -6.29
CA ALA A 131 -4.65 9.13 -5.91
C ALA A 131 -5.10 10.22 -4.92
N SER A 132 -6.34 10.71 -5.04
CA SER A 132 -6.88 11.72 -4.13
C SER A 132 -7.00 11.21 -2.69
N VAL A 133 -7.43 9.96 -2.52
CA VAL A 133 -7.55 9.35 -1.20
C VAL A 133 -6.16 9.07 -0.63
N LEU A 134 -5.29 8.42 -1.41
CA LEU A 134 -3.93 8.10 -0.93
C LEU A 134 -3.12 9.36 -0.63
N GLY A 135 -3.24 10.41 -1.45
CA GLY A 135 -2.61 11.71 -1.22
C GLY A 135 -3.11 12.37 0.07
N HIS A 136 -4.40 12.24 0.38
CA HIS A 136 -5.00 12.72 1.63
C HIS A 136 -4.42 11.96 2.83
N GLU A 137 -4.37 10.62 2.78
CA GLU A 137 -3.74 9.80 3.84
C GLU A 137 -2.25 10.13 4.03
N MET A 138 -1.54 10.36 2.93
CA MET A 138 -0.15 10.84 2.98
C MET A 138 -0.05 12.21 3.64
N GLY A 139 -1.03 13.08 3.46
CA GLY A 139 -1.14 14.36 4.16
C GLY A 139 -1.21 14.18 5.67
N HIS A 140 -1.99 13.22 6.17
CA HIS A 140 -2.05 12.91 7.60
C HIS A 140 -0.70 12.42 8.16
N VAL A 141 0.04 11.62 7.38
CA VAL A 141 1.38 11.13 7.76
C VAL A 141 2.39 12.28 7.78
N THR A 142 2.49 13.04 6.69
CA THR A 142 3.52 14.09 6.53
C THR A 142 3.33 15.25 7.50
N GLN A 143 2.10 15.50 7.95
CA GLN A 143 1.77 16.52 8.94
C GLN A 143 1.71 15.95 10.37
N HIS A 144 2.12 14.70 10.59
CA HIS A 144 2.15 14.04 11.90
C HIS A 144 0.83 14.14 12.68
N HIS A 145 -0.34 14.11 11.98
CA HIS A 145 -1.64 14.33 12.60
C HIS A 145 -1.92 13.34 13.72
N ILE A 146 -1.52 12.07 13.55
CA ILE A 146 -1.71 11.03 14.57
C ILE A 146 -0.81 11.31 15.79
N ALA A 147 0.46 11.67 15.59
CA ALA A 147 1.36 12.00 16.68
C ALA A 147 0.85 13.21 17.48
N ARG A 148 0.37 14.25 16.78
CA ARG A 148 -0.23 15.44 17.43
C ARG A 148 -1.49 15.08 18.23
N MET A 149 -2.32 14.16 17.72
CA MET A 149 -3.51 13.67 18.44
C MET A 149 -3.12 12.89 19.71
N LEU A 150 -2.02 12.12 19.66
CA LEU A 150 -1.53 11.30 20.77
C LEU A 150 -0.77 12.10 21.83
N LYS A 151 -0.30 13.32 21.52
CA LYS A 151 0.53 14.17 22.40
C LYS A 151 -0.01 14.35 23.82
N ASN A 152 -1.33 14.41 23.99
CA ASN A 152 -1.98 14.65 25.27
C ASN A 152 -2.32 13.38 26.06
N GLN A 153 -1.87 12.21 25.61
CA GLN A 153 -2.24 10.94 26.22
C GLN A 153 -1.01 10.22 26.78
N LYS A 154 -1.16 9.64 27.97
CA LYS A 154 -0.12 8.81 28.60
C LYS A 154 0.13 7.56 27.72
N GLN A 155 1.37 7.03 27.76
CA GLN A 155 1.85 5.93 26.91
C GLN A 155 0.93 4.68 26.90
N ALA A 156 0.30 4.34 28.03
CA ALA A 156 -0.71 3.28 28.13
C ALA A 156 -1.98 3.56 27.29
N SER A 157 -2.33 4.85 27.10
CA SER A 157 -3.46 5.27 26.27
C SER A 157 -3.14 5.20 24.77
N MET A 158 -1.86 5.25 24.38
CA MET A 158 -1.44 5.12 22.98
C MET A 158 -1.65 3.70 22.44
N LEU A 159 -1.29 2.69 23.24
CA LEU A 159 -1.57 1.29 22.94
C LEU A 159 -3.08 0.99 22.93
N ALA A 160 -3.83 1.58 23.89
CA ALA A 160 -5.28 1.46 23.93
C ALA A 160 -5.95 2.12 22.71
N MET A 161 -5.44 3.25 22.21
CA MET A 161 -5.94 3.90 20.99
C MET A 161 -5.55 3.15 19.73
N ALA A 162 -4.35 2.62 19.64
CA ALA A 162 -4.00 1.70 18.58
C ALA A 162 -4.96 0.49 18.58
N GLY A 163 -5.24 -0.07 19.75
CA GLY A 163 -6.25 -1.11 19.96
C GLY A 163 -7.67 -0.68 19.59
N MET A 164 -8.06 0.59 19.81
CA MET A 164 -9.37 1.11 19.39
C MET A 164 -9.47 1.32 17.88
N VAL A 165 -8.41 1.79 17.22
CA VAL A 165 -8.34 1.85 15.74
C VAL A 165 -8.46 0.45 15.16
N LEU A 166 -7.75 -0.52 15.74
CA LEU A 166 -7.83 -1.93 15.38
C LEU A 166 -9.21 -2.51 15.66
N GLY A 167 -9.80 -2.19 16.81
CA GLY A 167 -11.16 -2.61 17.18
C GLY A 167 -12.23 -2.06 16.24
N ALA A 168 -12.11 -0.80 15.83
CA ALA A 168 -13.02 -0.19 14.86
C ALA A 168 -12.92 -0.85 13.46
N LEU A 169 -11.74 -1.34 13.10
CA LEU A 169 -11.51 -2.11 11.86
C LEU A 169 -11.99 -3.57 12.01
N ALA A 170 -11.87 -4.16 13.21
CA ALA A 170 -12.18 -5.57 13.46
C ALA A 170 -13.68 -5.87 13.76
N ILE A 171 -14.48 -4.86 14.14
CA ILE A 171 -15.90 -5.03 14.54
C ILE A 171 -16.72 -5.81 13.51
N ARG A 172 -16.37 -5.70 12.23
CA ARG A 172 -17.07 -6.37 11.15
C ARG A 172 -16.68 -7.84 10.99
N ASN A 173 -15.44 -8.19 11.30
CA ASN A 173 -14.91 -9.54 11.09
C ASN A 173 -15.11 -10.44 12.31
N ASN A 174 -15.33 -9.87 13.50
CA ASN A 174 -15.59 -10.61 14.73
C ASN A 174 -16.47 -9.78 15.69
N PRO A 175 -17.81 -9.90 15.61
CA PRO A 175 -18.75 -9.13 16.44
C PRO A 175 -18.51 -9.32 17.94
N ASP A 176 -18.08 -10.50 18.37
CA ASP A 176 -17.86 -10.83 19.80
C ASP A 176 -16.61 -10.13 20.36
N ALA A 177 -15.55 -9.98 19.53
CA ALA A 177 -14.37 -9.20 19.90
C ALA A 177 -14.67 -7.70 19.93
N GLY A 178 -15.55 -7.21 19.03
CA GLY A 178 -16.01 -5.81 18.99
C GLY A 178 -16.87 -5.43 20.20
N MET A 179 -17.72 -6.33 20.70
CA MET A 179 -18.55 -6.12 21.90
C MET A 179 -17.70 -5.91 23.17
N GLY A 180 -16.58 -6.60 23.29
CA GLY A 180 -15.63 -6.40 24.41
C GLY A 180 -14.99 -5.02 24.45
N ALA A 181 -14.74 -4.42 23.31
CA ALA A 181 -14.19 -3.06 23.18
C ALA A 181 -15.23 -1.96 23.39
N ILE A 182 -16.51 -2.21 23.03
CA ILE A 182 -17.63 -1.26 23.14
C ILE A 182 -18.14 -1.12 24.59
N THR A 183 -18.02 -2.18 25.43
CA THR A 183 -18.41 -2.13 26.84
C THR A 183 -17.51 -1.25 27.71
N LEU A 184 -16.37 -0.76 27.18
CA LEU A 184 -15.42 0.07 27.92
C LEU A 184 -15.57 1.59 27.70
N GLY A 185 -16.58 2.07 27.01
CA GLY A 185 -16.83 3.49 26.91
C GLY A 185 -17.62 3.93 25.69
N GLU A 186 -18.87 4.13 25.93
CA GLU A 186 -19.89 4.80 25.15
C GLU A 186 -19.49 5.44 23.81
N SER A 187 -20.16 4.97 22.80
CA SER A 187 -20.04 5.13 21.35
C SER A 187 -19.80 6.57 20.80
N MET A 188 -20.05 7.65 21.55
CA MET A 188 -19.83 9.02 21.09
C MET A 188 -18.42 9.53 21.36
N ALA A 189 -17.80 9.19 22.51
CA ALA A 189 -16.44 9.58 22.85
C ALA A 189 -15.43 8.86 21.92
N THR A 190 -15.67 7.59 21.59
CA THR A 190 -14.84 6.80 20.67
C THR A 190 -14.90 7.34 19.24
N ARG A 191 -16.09 7.75 18.77
CA ARG A 191 -16.24 8.39 17.45
C ARG A 191 -15.54 9.74 17.36
N SER A 192 -15.59 10.54 18.44
CA SER A 192 -14.88 11.82 18.50
C SER A 192 -13.37 11.66 18.57
N MET A 193 -12.87 10.55 19.16
CA MET A 193 -11.44 10.26 19.23
C MET A 193 -10.85 9.74 17.92
N LEU A 194 -11.66 9.12 17.06
CA LEU A 194 -11.20 8.55 15.79
C LEU A 194 -11.29 9.53 14.62
N SER A 195 -11.99 10.67 14.78
CA SER A 195 -12.09 11.68 13.72
C SER A 195 -11.02 12.75 13.90
N PHE A 196 -10.30 13.04 12.83
CA PHE A 196 -9.38 14.17 12.80
C PHE A 196 -10.11 15.51 12.93
N SER A 197 -9.38 16.51 13.48
CA SER A 197 -9.95 17.86 13.55
C SER A 197 -10.23 18.41 12.13
N ARG A 198 -11.17 19.36 12.02
CA ARG A 198 -11.48 20.00 10.73
C ARG A 198 -10.26 20.67 10.11
N ASP A 199 -9.35 21.18 10.93
CA ASP A 199 -8.13 21.83 10.45
C ASP A 199 -7.13 20.78 9.91
N ALA A 200 -6.97 19.65 10.60
CA ALA A 200 -6.17 18.53 10.12
C ALA A 200 -6.70 17.99 8.77
N GLU A 201 -8.03 17.87 8.63
CA GLU A 201 -8.66 17.47 7.37
C GLU A 201 -8.36 18.45 6.23
N ARG A 202 -8.48 19.77 6.47
CA ARG A 202 -8.14 20.80 5.46
C ARG A 202 -6.65 20.80 5.10
N GLU A 203 -5.79 20.54 6.08
CA GLU A 203 -4.34 20.43 5.86
C GLU A 203 -4.03 19.19 5.01
N ALA A 204 -4.61 18.04 5.33
CA ALA A 204 -4.47 16.81 4.55
C ALA A 204 -5.01 16.97 3.12
N ASP A 205 -6.17 17.61 2.93
CA ASP A 205 -6.73 17.92 1.60
C ASP A 205 -5.75 18.78 0.77
N ARG A 206 -5.16 19.80 1.38
CA ARG A 206 -4.21 20.70 0.69
C ARG A 206 -2.95 19.95 0.26
N ILE A 207 -2.35 19.17 1.16
CA ILE A 207 -1.17 18.34 0.86
C ILE A 207 -1.52 17.30 -0.19
N GLY A 208 -2.66 16.64 -0.07
CA GLY A 208 -3.15 15.66 -1.03
C GLY A 208 -3.27 16.22 -2.45
N LEU A 209 -3.82 17.45 -2.62
CA LEU A 209 -3.88 18.12 -3.91
C LEU A 209 -2.49 18.43 -4.48
N GLN A 210 -1.53 18.83 -3.63
CA GLN A 210 -0.16 19.06 -4.05
C GLN A 210 0.50 17.78 -4.53
N VAL A 211 0.37 16.70 -3.76
CA VAL A 211 0.87 15.36 -4.11
C VAL A 211 0.28 14.89 -5.44
N MET A 212 -1.04 14.99 -5.62
CA MET A 212 -1.69 14.61 -6.88
C MET A 212 -1.14 15.38 -8.07
N ARG A 213 -1.02 16.69 -7.94
CA ARG A 213 -0.53 17.57 -9.01
C ARG A 213 0.90 17.24 -9.42
N GLU A 214 1.80 17.11 -8.44
CA GLU A 214 3.21 16.82 -8.69
C GLU A 214 3.42 15.41 -9.25
N ALA A 215 2.58 14.46 -8.86
CA ALA A 215 2.57 13.09 -9.41
C ALA A 215 1.88 12.99 -10.79
N GLY A 216 1.31 14.08 -11.33
CA GLY A 216 0.69 14.14 -12.65
C GLY A 216 -0.72 13.57 -12.72
N PHE A 217 -1.43 13.48 -11.59
CA PHE A 217 -2.85 13.10 -11.54
C PHE A 217 -3.78 14.31 -11.72
N ASP A 218 -5.01 14.05 -12.17
CA ASP A 218 -6.04 15.09 -12.23
C ASP A 218 -6.54 15.43 -10.82
N VAL A 219 -6.26 16.65 -10.38
CA VAL A 219 -6.70 17.15 -9.08
C VAL A 219 -8.23 17.18 -8.93
N ASN A 220 -8.99 17.19 -10.05
CA ASN A 220 -10.44 17.07 -10.02
C ASN A 220 -10.92 15.69 -9.53
N GLY A 221 -10.06 14.69 -9.50
CA GLY A 221 -10.37 13.38 -8.89
C GLY A 221 -10.84 13.50 -7.44
N ALA A 222 -10.32 14.46 -6.67
CA ALA A 222 -10.69 14.65 -5.26
C ALA A 222 -12.17 15.08 -5.08
N PRO A 223 -12.67 16.18 -5.65
CA PRO A 223 -14.07 16.54 -5.51
C PRO A 223 -15.02 15.54 -6.20
N VAL A 224 -14.59 14.85 -7.27
CA VAL A 224 -15.38 13.79 -7.92
C VAL A 224 -15.56 12.61 -6.97
N PHE A 225 -14.48 12.14 -6.35
CA PHE A 225 -14.54 11.05 -5.39
C PHE A 225 -15.42 11.41 -4.17
N PHE A 226 -15.27 12.61 -3.61
CA PHE A 226 -16.12 13.07 -2.50
C PHE A 226 -17.61 13.14 -2.88
N GLY A 227 -17.92 13.58 -4.10
CA GLY A 227 -19.30 13.54 -4.62
C GLY A 227 -19.85 12.12 -4.70
N ARG A 228 -19.04 11.16 -5.14
CA ARG A 228 -19.39 9.74 -5.19
C ARG A 228 -19.67 9.16 -3.80
N LEU A 229 -18.82 9.47 -2.81
CA LEU A 229 -19.03 9.06 -1.41
C LEU A 229 -20.34 9.60 -0.84
N GLN A 230 -20.62 10.88 -1.07
CA GLN A 230 -21.87 11.50 -0.61
C GLN A 230 -23.10 10.86 -1.27
N GLN A 231 -23.04 10.56 -2.56
CA GLN A 231 -24.13 9.90 -3.28
C GLN A 231 -24.39 8.50 -2.70
N GLN A 232 -23.35 7.70 -2.50
CA GLN A 232 -23.50 6.37 -1.91
C GLN A 232 -24.06 6.40 -0.50
N ASN A 233 -23.64 7.37 0.32
CA ASN A 233 -24.15 7.52 1.66
C ASN A 233 -25.65 7.92 1.71
N ARG A 234 -26.15 8.65 0.70
CA ARG A 234 -27.59 8.99 0.59
C ARG A 234 -28.47 7.80 0.25
N PHE A 235 -27.95 6.84 -0.55
CA PHE A 235 -28.70 5.64 -0.90
C PHE A 235 -28.72 4.59 0.22
N ASN A 236 -27.84 4.72 1.23
CA ASN A 236 -27.78 3.87 2.41
C ASN A 236 -28.60 4.44 3.60
N GLU A 237 -29.71 5.16 3.34
CA GLU A 237 -30.61 5.67 4.36
C GLU A 237 -31.18 4.51 5.21
N GLY A 238 -30.55 4.27 6.38
CA GLY A 238 -30.87 3.16 7.31
C GLY A 238 -29.75 2.17 7.53
N GLY A 239 -28.63 2.27 6.82
CA GLY A 239 -27.42 1.46 6.95
C GLY A 239 -26.20 2.29 7.30
N ASP A 240 -25.13 1.61 7.62
CA ASP A 240 -23.85 2.16 8.08
C ASP A 240 -23.29 3.24 7.14
N THR A 241 -23.02 4.42 7.67
CA THR A 241 -22.20 5.45 7.01
C THR A 241 -20.89 4.82 6.53
N THR A 242 -20.48 5.09 5.28
CA THR A 242 -19.21 4.55 4.74
C THR A 242 -18.09 4.75 5.76
N ALA A 243 -17.27 3.72 5.97
CA ALA A 243 -16.24 3.72 6.99
C ALA A 243 -15.30 4.94 6.87
N TYR A 244 -14.99 5.35 5.65
CA TYR A 244 -14.19 6.55 5.37
C TYR A 244 -14.83 7.84 5.90
N LEU A 245 -16.14 8.03 5.73
CA LEU A 245 -16.82 9.23 6.19
C LEU A 245 -16.95 9.32 7.72
N ARG A 246 -16.73 8.22 8.44
CA ARG A 246 -16.72 8.22 9.92
C ARG A 246 -15.44 8.82 10.48
N THR A 247 -14.31 8.56 9.82
CA THR A 247 -12.98 9.06 10.22
C THR A 247 -12.65 10.39 9.54
N HIS A 248 -13.15 10.59 8.31
CA HIS A 248 -12.91 11.77 7.46
C HIS A 248 -14.22 12.39 6.99
N PRO A 249 -14.90 13.19 7.82
CA PRO A 249 -16.19 13.79 7.45
C PRO A 249 -16.04 14.69 6.23
N VAL A 250 -16.77 14.36 5.15
CA VAL A 250 -16.78 15.15 3.91
C VAL A 250 -17.89 16.19 4.00
N THR A 251 -17.53 17.41 4.36
CA THR A 251 -18.46 18.54 4.44
C THR A 251 -18.53 19.30 3.11
N ALA A 252 -19.65 20.02 2.89
CA ALA A 252 -19.76 20.91 1.72
C ALA A 252 -18.67 21.98 1.71
N GLU A 253 -18.21 22.42 2.88
CA GLU A 253 -17.13 23.38 3.05
C GLU A 253 -15.80 22.81 2.49
N ARG A 254 -15.43 21.56 2.82
CA ARG A 254 -14.23 20.91 2.27
C ARG A 254 -14.28 20.80 0.75
N ILE A 255 -15.42 20.35 0.20
CA ILE A 255 -15.60 20.26 -1.25
C ILE A 255 -15.44 21.62 -1.93
N ASN A 256 -16.01 22.69 -1.34
CA ASN A 256 -15.90 24.04 -1.88
C ASN A 256 -14.46 24.58 -1.79
N ASP A 257 -13.75 24.35 -0.67
CA ASP A 257 -12.35 24.75 -0.52
C ASP A 257 -11.47 24.05 -1.55
N LEU A 258 -11.64 22.74 -1.75
CA LEU A 258 -10.95 21.99 -2.80
C LEU A 258 -11.20 22.59 -4.19
N LYS A 259 -12.45 22.87 -4.55
CA LYS A 259 -12.80 23.45 -5.85
C LYS A 259 -12.17 24.82 -6.05
N LEU A 260 -12.18 25.68 -5.03
CA LEU A 260 -11.56 26.99 -5.09
C LEU A 260 -10.05 26.90 -5.28
N ARG A 261 -9.39 25.98 -4.54
CA ARG A 261 -7.95 25.74 -4.70
C ARG A 261 -7.60 25.22 -6.10
N ILE A 262 -8.39 24.28 -6.62
CA ILE A 262 -8.21 23.74 -7.96
C ILE A 262 -8.33 24.83 -9.02
N GLN A 263 -9.27 25.76 -8.87
CA GLN A 263 -9.42 26.92 -9.78
C GLN A 263 -8.21 27.85 -9.76
N GLN A 264 -7.48 27.93 -8.64
CA GLN A 264 -6.27 28.75 -8.51
C GLN A 264 -5.02 28.05 -9.08
N LEU A 265 -5.07 26.74 -9.26
CA LEU A 265 -3.97 25.99 -9.86
C LEU A 265 -3.94 26.26 -11.36
N ALA A 266 -2.74 26.56 -11.90
CA ALA A 266 -2.58 26.65 -13.34
C ALA A 266 -3.04 25.35 -14.01
N ALA A 267 -3.69 25.46 -15.18
CA ALA A 267 -4.13 24.29 -15.93
C ALA A 267 -2.92 23.35 -16.17
N THR A 268 -3.00 22.16 -15.64
CA THR A 268 -2.01 21.12 -15.90
C THR A 268 -2.29 20.47 -17.26
N ALA A 269 -1.29 19.83 -17.85
CA ALA A 269 -1.51 18.98 -19.03
C ALA A 269 -2.63 17.96 -18.73
N ARG A 270 -3.39 17.59 -19.77
CA ARG A 270 -4.43 16.58 -19.63
C ARG A 270 -3.83 15.32 -18.98
N PRO A 271 -4.39 14.84 -17.87
CA PRO A 271 -3.88 13.63 -17.23
C PRO A 271 -3.94 12.45 -18.20
N PRO A 272 -3.02 11.50 -18.10
CA PRO A 272 -3.07 10.28 -18.89
C PRO A 272 -4.35 9.51 -18.61
N ALA A 273 -4.80 8.71 -19.58
CA ALA A 273 -5.88 7.76 -19.36
C ALA A 273 -5.49 6.74 -18.27
N ASP A 274 -6.49 6.20 -17.59
CA ASP A 274 -6.27 5.14 -16.61
C ASP A 274 -5.53 3.95 -17.24
N SER A 275 -4.55 3.41 -16.52
CA SER A 275 -3.77 2.27 -16.97
C SER A 275 -4.63 0.99 -17.01
N VAL A 276 -4.24 0.07 -17.88
CA VAL A 276 -4.81 -1.29 -17.90
C VAL A 276 -4.61 -1.98 -16.55
N ASP A 277 -3.45 -1.79 -15.92
CA ASP A 277 -3.15 -2.29 -14.57
C ASP A 277 -4.23 -1.88 -13.57
N PHE A 278 -4.60 -0.59 -13.55
CA PHE A 278 -5.64 -0.09 -12.65
C PHE A 278 -7.00 -0.69 -12.96
N GLN A 279 -7.38 -0.75 -14.24
CA GLN A 279 -8.68 -1.27 -14.65
C GLN A 279 -8.84 -2.75 -14.25
N LEU A 280 -7.84 -3.57 -14.53
CA LEU A 280 -7.83 -4.99 -14.15
C LEU A 280 -7.80 -5.16 -12.62
N MET A 281 -6.98 -4.36 -11.92
CA MET A 281 -6.88 -4.46 -10.47
C MET A 281 -8.17 -4.02 -9.78
N ARG A 282 -8.86 -2.99 -10.28
CA ARG A 282 -10.18 -2.57 -9.81
C ARG A 282 -11.21 -3.71 -9.96
N ALA A 283 -11.23 -4.38 -11.10
CA ALA A 283 -12.12 -5.51 -11.31
C ALA A 283 -11.80 -6.69 -10.37
N ARG A 284 -10.50 -6.99 -10.17
CA ARG A 284 -10.06 -7.98 -9.21
C ARG A 284 -10.45 -7.61 -7.78
N ALA A 285 -10.23 -6.36 -7.37
CA ALA A 285 -10.60 -5.89 -6.04
C ALA A 285 -12.09 -6.08 -5.76
N ARG A 286 -12.95 -5.76 -6.74
CA ARG A 286 -14.40 -6.00 -6.64
C ARG A 286 -14.72 -7.49 -6.44
N ALA A 287 -14.04 -8.38 -7.17
CA ALA A 287 -14.25 -9.82 -7.03
C ALA A 287 -13.82 -10.32 -5.66
N VAL A 288 -12.60 -9.99 -5.22
CA VAL A 288 -12.04 -10.51 -3.94
C VAL A 288 -12.71 -9.92 -2.71
N SER A 289 -13.38 -8.77 -2.82
CA SER A 289 -14.19 -8.20 -1.74
C SER A 289 -15.46 -9.02 -1.46
N ALA A 290 -15.90 -9.86 -2.40
CA ALA A 290 -17.07 -10.70 -2.24
C ALA A 290 -16.75 -11.92 -1.38
N ASP A 291 -17.02 -11.83 -0.09
CA ASP A 291 -16.70 -12.82 0.95
C ASP A 291 -17.75 -13.95 1.08
N SER A 292 -18.88 -13.83 0.41
CA SER A 292 -19.98 -14.81 0.43
C SER A 292 -20.44 -15.19 -0.98
N VAL A 293 -21.13 -16.33 -1.09
CA VAL A 293 -21.69 -16.80 -2.38
C VAL A 293 -22.69 -15.80 -2.95
N ASP A 294 -23.46 -15.13 -2.11
CA ASP A 294 -24.45 -14.14 -2.53
C ASP A 294 -23.77 -12.91 -3.11
N LYS A 295 -22.78 -12.36 -2.42
CA LYS A 295 -21.95 -11.25 -2.92
C LYS A 295 -21.21 -11.61 -4.20
N GLN A 296 -20.64 -12.81 -4.29
CA GLN A 296 -20.01 -13.31 -5.54
C GLN A 296 -21.01 -13.37 -6.69
N THR A 297 -22.26 -13.75 -6.41
CA THR A 297 -23.33 -13.79 -7.41
C THR A 297 -23.72 -12.37 -7.85
N GLU A 298 -23.77 -11.42 -6.94
CA GLU A 298 -24.01 -10.01 -7.22
C GLU A 298 -22.89 -9.42 -8.09
N VAL A 299 -21.64 -9.64 -7.72
CA VAL A 299 -20.46 -9.17 -8.47
C VAL A 299 -20.44 -9.81 -9.86
N ARG A 300 -20.76 -11.08 -9.99
CA ARG A 300 -20.92 -11.73 -11.32
C ARG A 300 -21.95 -11.00 -12.17
N ARG A 301 -23.16 -10.76 -11.62
CA ARG A 301 -24.24 -10.03 -12.35
C ARG A 301 -23.81 -8.63 -12.75
N HIS A 302 -23.03 -7.96 -11.92
CA HIS A 302 -22.48 -6.64 -12.24
C HIS A 302 -21.62 -6.69 -13.50
N PHE A 303 -20.66 -7.62 -13.61
CA PHE A 303 -19.82 -7.75 -14.80
C PHE A 303 -20.61 -8.24 -16.01
N GLU A 304 -21.53 -9.19 -15.84
CA GLU A 304 -22.44 -9.64 -16.90
C GLU A 304 -23.31 -8.49 -17.46
N ALA A 305 -23.74 -7.56 -16.59
CA ALA A 305 -24.48 -6.39 -17.02
C ALA A 305 -23.60 -5.40 -17.80
N GLN A 306 -22.36 -5.18 -17.39
CA GLN A 306 -21.39 -4.39 -18.15
C GLN A 306 -21.17 -4.95 -19.55
N LEU A 307 -21.00 -6.25 -19.69
CA LEU A 307 -20.80 -6.94 -20.97
C LEU A 307 -22.01 -6.90 -21.91
N LYS A 308 -23.20 -6.45 -21.47
CA LYS A 308 -24.36 -6.22 -22.34
C LYS A 308 -24.26 -4.92 -23.13
N THR A 309 -23.41 -3.98 -22.68
CA THR A 309 -23.18 -2.71 -23.40
C THR A 309 -22.09 -2.87 -24.47
N GLU A 310 -22.14 -2.03 -25.51
CA GLU A 310 -21.14 -2.09 -26.59
C GLU A 310 -19.73 -1.68 -26.11
N GLU A 311 -19.64 -0.75 -25.18
CA GLU A 311 -18.38 -0.38 -24.53
C GLU A 311 -17.87 -1.52 -23.64
N GLY A 312 -18.75 -2.11 -22.82
CA GLY A 312 -18.38 -3.17 -21.89
C GLY A 312 -17.90 -4.45 -22.59
N LYS A 313 -18.44 -4.78 -23.79
CA LYS A 313 -17.93 -5.90 -24.59
C LYS A 313 -16.48 -5.75 -25.01
N LYS A 314 -16.00 -4.50 -25.09
CA LYS A 314 -14.62 -4.15 -25.45
C LYS A 314 -13.73 -3.89 -24.23
N ASP A 315 -14.29 -3.99 -23.04
CA ASP A 315 -13.58 -3.76 -21.79
C ASP A 315 -12.94 -5.07 -21.26
N PRO A 316 -11.61 -5.22 -21.31
CA PRO A 316 -10.94 -6.42 -20.81
C PRO A 316 -11.14 -6.62 -19.32
N SER A 317 -11.39 -5.54 -18.54
CA SER A 317 -11.54 -5.61 -17.09
C SER A 317 -12.83 -6.30 -16.66
N ALA A 318 -13.91 -6.19 -17.45
CA ALA A 318 -15.17 -6.87 -17.16
C ALA A 318 -15.02 -8.41 -17.29
N TRP A 319 -14.33 -8.87 -18.33
CA TRP A 319 -14.00 -10.29 -18.49
C TRP A 319 -13.04 -10.79 -17.41
N PHE A 320 -12.02 -10.00 -17.08
CA PHE A 320 -11.08 -10.32 -16.00
C PHE A 320 -11.78 -10.40 -14.63
N GLY A 321 -12.76 -9.52 -14.39
CA GLY A 321 -13.61 -9.59 -13.19
C GLY A 321 -14.41 -10.89 -13.12
N LEU A 322 -15.03 -11.30 -14.23
CA LEU A 322 -15.72 -12.61 -14.32
C LEU A 322 -14.76 -13.77 -14.08
N ALA A 323 -13.54 -13.72 -14.65
CA ALA A 323 -12.54 -14.76 -14.43
C ALA A 323 -12.18 -14.90 -12.95
N ASN A 324 -11.99 -13.78 -12.23
CA ASN A 324 -11.70 -13.79 -10.79
C ASN A 324 -12.89 -14.38 -9.99
N VAL A 325 -14.13 -14.01 -10.30
CA VAL A 325 -15.30 -14.58 -9.62
C VAL A 325 -15.44 -16.08 -9.90
N ALA A 326 -15.24 -16.52 -11.15
CA ALA A 326 -15.28 -17.93 -11.52
C ALA A 326 -14.20 -18.75 -10.79
N TYR A 327 -12.98 -18.21 -10.72
CA TYR A 327 -11.87 -18.81 -9.98
C TYR A 327 -12.20 -18.98 -8.49
N MET A 328 -12.73 -17.93 -7.84
CA MET A 328 -13.15 -18.01 -6.43
C MET A 328 -14.26 -19.04 -6.18
N ARG A 329 -15.04 -19.36 -7.20
CA ARG A 329 -16.09 -20.39 -7.16
C ARG A 329 -15.59 -21.78 -7.60
N HIS A 330 -14.30 -21.90 -7.83
CA HIS A 330 -13.65 -23.14 -8.29
C HIS A 330 -14.18 -23.63 -9.65
N ASP A 331 -14.68 -22.73 -10.49
CA ASP A 331 -15.11 -23.03 -11.86
C ASP A 331 -13.95 -22.81 -12.83
N ALA A 332 -13.13 -23.84 -12.98
CA ALA A 332 -11.93 -23.79 -13.81
C ALA A 332 -12.23 -23.50 -15.30
N LEU A 333 -13.35 -24.04 -15.81
CA LEU A 333 -13.74 -23.84 -17.21
C LEU A 333 -14.18 -22.41 -17.48
N ALA A 334 -15.09 -21.89 -16.67
CA ALA A 334 -15.55 -20.50 -16.79
C ALA A 334 -14.39 -19.51 -16.59
N THR A 335 -13.46 -19.80 -15.66
CA THR A 335 -12.25 -19.01 -15.46
C THR A 335 -11.44 -18.91 -16.75
N GLU A 336 -11.12 -20.04 -17.38
CA GLU A 336 -10.30 -20.06 -18.60
C GLU A 336 -11.01 -19.39 -19.80
N GLN A 337 -12.32 -19.58 -19.93
CA GLN A 337 -13.12 -18.92 -20.96
C GLN A 337 -13.06 -17.39 -20.81
N ALA A 338 -13.24 -16.89 -19.60
CA ALA A 338 -13.19 -15.46 -19.31
C ALA A 338 -11.78 -14.88 -19.50
N LEU A 339 -10.72 -15.59 -19.08
CA LEU A 339 -9.33 -15.19 -19.32
C LEU A 339 -8.99 -15.11 -20.81
N THR A 340 -9.49 -16.07 -21.59
CA THR A 340 -9.32 -16.07 -23.06
C THR A 340 -9.97 -14.85 -23.71
N GLN A 341 -11.15 -14.43 -23.22
CA GLN A 341 -11.78 -13.20 -23.72
C GLN A 341 -11.01 -11.95 -23.28
N THR A 342 -10.52 -11.94 -22.03
CA THR A 342 -9.67 -10.85 -21.55
C THR A 342 -8.44 -10.66 -22.44
N GLU A 343 -7.70 -11.74 -22.75
CA GLU A 343 -6.52 -11.68 -23.62
C GLU A 343 -6.79 -11.19 -25.03
N LYS A 344 -7.92 -11.60 -25.62
CA LYS A 344 -8.30 -11.13 -26.96
C LYS A 344 -8.52 -9.62 -27.04
N LEU A 345 -8.84 -8.98 -25.91
CA LEU A 345 -9.10 -7.54 -25.83
C LEU A 345 -7.85 -6.74 -25.38
N LEU A 346 -6.81 -7.42 -24.98
CA LEU A 346 -5.54 -6.80 -24.63
C LEU A 346 -4.60 -6.82 -25.84
N ASP A 347 -3.87 -5.71 -26.03
CA ASP A 347 -2.89 -5.59 -27.13
C ASP A 347 -1.70 -6.56 -26.96
N LYS A 348 -1.42 -6.96 -25.73
CA LYS A 348 -0.31 -7.84 -25.35
C LYS A 348 -0.64 -8.67 -24.12
N SER A 349 0.11 -9.75 -23.92
CA SER A 349 0.02 -10.57 -22.71
C SER A 349 0.21 -9.71 -21.44
N HIS A 350 -0.59 -9.98 -20.42
CA HIS A 350 -0.60 -9.21 -19.18
C HIS A 350 -0.29 -10.10 -17.97
N PRO A 351 0.61 -9.69 -17.06
CA PRO A 351 1.04 -10.54 -15.95
C PRO A 351 -0.12 -10.98 -15.04
N TYR A 352 -1.15 -10.15 -14.83
CA TYR A 352 -2.30 -10.50 -13.99
C TYR A 352 -3.14 -11.61 -14.59
N VAL A 353 -3.33 -11.60 -15.92
CA VAL A 353 -4.06 -12.63 -16.65
C VAL A 353 -3.30 -13.96 -16.62
N VAL A 354 -2.00 -13.89 -16.88
CA VAL A 354 -1.11 -15.08 -16.85
C VAL A 354 -1.09 -15.69 -15.45
N ARG A 355 -0.96 -14.85 -14.41
CA ARG A 355 -0.96 -15.32 -13.02
C ARG A 355 -2.25 -16.05 -12.65
N LEU A 356 -3.41 -15.47 -12.98
CA LEU A 356 -4.70 -16.09 -12.68
C LEU A 356 -4.89 -17.41 -13.44
N ARG A 357 -4.39 -17.50 -14.68
CA ARG A 357 -4.40 -18.75 -15.45
C ARG A 357 -3.54 -19.83 -14.78
N ILE A 358 -2.33 -19.50 -14.35
CA ILE A 358 -1.46 -20.44 -13.62
C ILE A 358 -2.14 -20.91 -12.33
N ALA A 359 -2.74 -19.99 -11.57
CA ALA A 359 -3.49 -20.33 -10.37
C ALA A 359 -4.67 -21.27 -10.67
N ASN A 360 -5.39 -21.01 -11.76
CA ASN A 360 -6.49 -21.87 -12.21
C ASN A 360 -6.02 -23.28 -12.61
N LEU A 361 -4.88 -23.40 -13.28
CA LEU A 361 -4.27 -24.69 -13.63
C LEU A 361 -3.88 -25.48 -12.37
N LEU A 362 -3.25 -24.81 -11.39
CA LEU A 362 -2.92 -25.44 -10.11
C LEU A 362 -4.16 -25.91 -9.35
N ALA A 363 -5.19 -25.07 -9.25
CA ALA A 363 -6.44 -25.40 -8.58
C ALA A 363 -7.18 -26.57 -9.26
N ALA A 364 -7.02 -26.71 -10.58
CA ALA A 364 -7.54 -27.83 -11.36
C ALA A 364 -6.67 -29.10 -11.30
N GLY A 365 -5.58 -29.09 -10.54
CA GLY A 365 -4.64 -30.23 -10.43
C GLY A 365 -3.76 -30.43 -11.67
N LYS A 366 -3.74 -29.51 -12.62
CA LYS A 366 -2.94 -29.55 -13.86
C LYS A 366 -1.53 -29.03 -13.63
N VAL A 367 -0.79 -29.71 -12.74
CA VAL A 367 0.52 -29.25 -12.26
C VAL A 367 1.56 -29.13 -13.39
N ALA A 368 1.56 -30.07 -14.36
CA ALA A 368 2.50 -30.02 -15.49
C ALA A 368 2.23 -28.81 -16.40
N ASP A 369 0.96 -28.51 -16.69
CA ASP A 369 0.61 -27.33 -17.49
C ASP A 369 0.94 -26.03 -16.74
N ALA A 370 0.69 -25.99 -15.43
CA ALA A 370 1.05 -24.86 -14.56
C ALA A 370 2.57 -24.64 -14.52
N GLU A 371 3.36 -25.74 -14.51
CA GLU A 371 4.82 -25.67 -14.53
C GLU A 371 5.32 -25.04 -15.84
N GLN A 372 4.84 -25.50 -16.98
CA GLN A 372 5.20 -24.94 -18.26
C GLN A 372 4.80 -23.46 -18.37
N ALA A 373 3.56 -23.13 -17.97
CA ALA A 373 3.06 -21.75 -17.99
C ALA A 373 3.87 -20.82 -17.08
N SER A 374 4.18 -21.26 -15.85
CA SER A 374 4.95 -20.45 -14.91
C SER A 374 6.40 -20.26 -15.32
N ALA A 375 7.00 -21.26 -16.01
CA ALA A 375 8.35 -21.14 -16.57
C ALA A 375 8.39 -20.12 -17.72
N ALA A 376 7.38 -20.08 -18.59
CA ALA A 376 7.24 -19.06 -19.62
C ALA A 376 7.01 -17.68 -19.01
N ALA A 377 6.10 -17.57 -18.05
CA ALA A 377 5.79 -16.33 -17.35
C ALA A 377 7.02 -15.68 -16.67
N ALA A 378 7.89 -16.48 -16.06
CA ALA A 378 9.12 -15.99 -15.43
C ALA A 378 10.10 -15.38 -16.46
N LYS A 379 10.07 -15.84 -17.72
CA LYS A 379 10.88 -15.26 -18.81
C LYS A 379 10.26 -13.99 -19.39
N ASP A 380 8.94 -14.01 -19.57
CA ASP A 380 8.21 -12.91 -20.18
C ASP A 380 8.05 -11.71 -19.23
N PHE A 381 7.99 -11.97 -17.93
CA PHE A 381 7.78 -10.97 -16.87
C PHE A 381 8.81 -11.10 -15.73
N PRO A 382 10.10 -10.95 -16.00
CA PRO A 382 11.15 -11.21 -14.99
C PRO A 382 11.11 -10.27 -13.80
N GLY A 383 10.47 -9.10 -13.93
CA GLY A 383 10.26 -8.13 -12.83
C GLY A 383 8.97 -8.34 -12.03
N SER A 384 8.14 -9.33 -12.37
CA SER A 384 6.90 -9.57 -11.65
C SER A 384 7.12 -10.46 -10.43
N ARG A 385 7.19 -9.83 -9.26
CA ARG A 385 7.34 -10.52 -7.99
C ARG A 385 6.21 -11.52 -7.72
N ALA A 386 4.97 -11.17 -8.07
CA ALA A 386 3.82 -12.05 -7.93
C ALA A 386 3.96 -13.34 -8.77
N LEU A 387 4.47 -13.24 -10.00
CA LEU A 387 4.72 -14.41 -10.86
C LEU A 387 5.92 -15.24 -10.39
N LEU A 388 6.98 -14.62 -9.86
CA LEU A 388 8.12 -15.34 -9.28
C LEU A 388 7.70 -16.11 -8.03
N ARG A 389 6.89 -15.51 -7.14
CA ARG A 389 6.30 -16.19 -5.98
C ARG A 389 5.44 -17.37 -6.43
N GLN A 390 4.57 -17.17 -7.43
CA GLN A 390 3.74 -18.24 -7.97
C GLN A 390 4.57 -19.35 -8.64
N ARG A 391 5.69 -19.01 -9.29
CA ARG A 391 6.62 -20.03 -9.81
C ARG A 391 7.13 -20.95 -8.70
N ALA A 392 7.46 -20.40 -7.53
CA ALA A 392 7.87 -21.22 -6.38
C ALA A 392 6.72 -22.12 -5.88
N GLU A 393 5.48 -21.62 -5.83
CA GLU A 393 4.29 -22.42 -5.51
C GLU A 393 4.13 -23.61 -6.47
N VAL A 394 4.27 -23.34 -7.77
CA VAL A 394 4.18 -24.38 -8.81
C VAL A 394 5.28 -25.41 -8.67
N LEU A 395 6.54 -24.97 -8.42
CA LEU A 395 7.66 -25.88 -8.21
C LEU A 395 7.46 -26.77 -6.97
N ASN A 396 6.94 -26.20 -5.89
CA ASN A 396 6.59 -26.96 -4.68
C ASN A 396 5.49 -27.98 -4.99
N ALA A 397 4.42 -27.59 -5.70
CA ALA A 397 3.35 -28.49 -6.12
C ALA A 397 3.85 -29.60 -7.05
N ALA A 398 4.82 -29.29 -7.93
CA ALA A 398 5.48 -30.27 -8.81
C ALA A 398 6.54 -31.11 -8.10
N LYS A 399 6.78 -30.88 -6.80
CA LYS A 399 7.82 -31.54 -5.97
C LYS A 399 9.24 -31.35 -6.53
N LYS A 400 9.47 -30.25 -7.26
CA LYS A 400 10.78 -29.85 -7.78
C LYS A 400 11.55 -29.02 -6.75
N TRP A 401 11.84 -29.65 -5.62
CA TRP A 401 12.36 -29.00 -4.42
C TRP A 401 13.68 -28.27 -4.65
N ASP A 402 14.61 -28.84 -5.41
CA ASP A 402 15.91 -28.21 -5.67
C ASP A 402 15.77 -26.92 -6.47
N GLU A 403 14.92 -26.94 -7.51
CA GLU A 403 14.63 -25.75 -8.31
C GLU A 403 13.90 -24.67 -7.47
N SER A 404 12.95 -25.09 -6.64
CA SER A 404 12.24 -24.20 -5.73
C SER A 404 13.16 -23.54 -4.71
N ILE A 405 14.02 -24.33 -4.06
CA ILE A 405 15.01 -23.82 -3.09
C ILE A 405 15.96 -22.83 -3.76
N ALA A 406 16.46 -23.14 -4.96
CA ALA A 406 17.36 -22.26 -5.69
C ALA A 406 16.68 -20.91 -6.02
N LEU A 407 15.44 -20.94 -6.50
CA LEU A 407 14.64 -19.74 -6.76
C LEU A 407 14.39 -18.94 -5.48
N LEU A 408 13.85 -19.59 -4.45
CA LEU A 408 13.45 -18.93 -3.20
C LEU A 408 14.65 -18.35 -2.43
N ARG A 409 15.81 -18.99 -2.45
CA ARG A 409 17.04 -18.43 -1.88
C ARG A 409 17.46 -17.12 -2.55
N ASN A 410 17.26 -16.98 -3.85
CA ASN A 410 17.55 -15.73 -4.54
C ASN A 410 16.51 -14.68 -4.18
N GLU A 411 15.22 -15.03 -4.19
CA GLU A 411 14.14 -14.11 -3.91
C GLU A 411 14.17 -13.60 -2.46
N THR A 412 14.44 -14.46 -1.47
CA THR A 412 14.55 -14.06 -0.06
C THR A 412 15.74 -13.15 0.23
N ARG A 413 16.79 -13.16 -0.59
CA ARG A 413 17.88 -12.17 -0.49
C ARG A 413 17.46 -10.78 -0.95
N LEU A 414 16.60 -10.71 -1.99
CA LEU A 414 16.10 -9.46 -2.56
C LEU A 414 14.94 -8.90 -1.72
N TYR A 415 14.06 -9.78 -1.26
CA TYR A 415 12.81 -9.43 -0.56
C TYR A 415 12.79 -10.03 0.85
N LYS A 416 13.74 -9.61 1.69
CA LYS A 416 13.92 -10.14 3.06
C LYS A 416 12.68 -10.02 3.94
N SER A 417 11.85 -9.00 3.70
CA SER A 417 10.62 -8.75 4.46
C SER A 417 9.40 -9.53 3.97
N ASP A 418 9.55 -10.35 2.93
CA ASP A 418 8.47 -11.20 2.42
C ASP A 418 8.43 -12.53 3.18
N ALA A 419 7.62 -12.60 4.22
CA ALA A 419 7.49 -13.77 5.08
C ALA A 419 7.01 -15.01 4.33
N GLU A 420 6.22 -14.85 3.27
CA GLU A 420 5.69 -15.96 2.50
C GLU A 420 6.76 -16.65 1.66
N LEU A 421 7.72 -15.90 1.10
CA LEU A 421 8.88 -16.50 0.44
C LEU A 421 9.68 -17.38 1.42
N TRP A 422 9.86 -16.91 2.65
CA TRP A 422 10.52 -17.68 3.70
C TRP A 422 9.72 -18.92 4.11
N ARG A 423 8.39 -18.81 4.21
CA ARG A 423 7.51 -19.95 4.49
C ARG A 423 7.64 -21.03 3.41
N MET A 424 7.53 -20.65 2.13
CA MET A 424 7.67 -21.56 1.00
C MET A 424 9.06 -22.22 0.95
N LEU A 425 10.12 -21.46 1.28
CA LEU A 425 11.48 -21.98 1.37
C LEU A 425 11.61 -23.02 2.49
N GLY A 426 11.01 -22.74 3.65
CA GLY A 426 10.96 -23.67 4.79
C GLY A 426 10.25 -24.97 4.43
N GLU A 427 9.14 -24.92 3.72
CA GLU A 427 8.40 -26.08 3.22
C GLU A 427 9.22 -26.93 2.26
N ALA A 428 9.92 -26.27 1.31
CA ALA A 428 10.78 -26.98 0.36
C ALA A 428 11.95 -27.70 1.05
N TYR A 429 12.59 -27.07 2.04
CA TYR A 429 13.63 -27.71 2.85
C TYR A 429 13.07 -28.87 3.67
N LEU A 430 11.91 -28.71 4.30
CA LEU A 430 11.27 -29.77 5.08
C LEU A 430 10.97 -31.00 4.21
N ALA A 431 10.44 -30.77 3.00
CA ALA A 431 10.13 -31.85 2.07
C ALA A 431 11.37 -32.62 1.61
N LYS A 432 12.55 -31.98 1.60
CA LYS A 432 13.85 -32.62 1.35
C LYS A 432 14.44 -33.32 2.60
N GLY A 433 13.83 -33.13 3.77
CA GLY A 433 14.34 -33.66 5.03
C GLY A 433 15.40 -32.77 5.70
N GLU A 434 15.66 -31.56 5.16
CA GLU A 434 16.62 -30.59 5.68
C GLU A 434 15.95 -29.76 6.81
N LYS A 435 15.78 -30.38 7.99
CA LYS A 435 15.00 -29.85 9.11
C LYS A 435 15.58 -28.56 9.67
N GLY A 436 16.90 -28.50 9.87
CA GLY A 436 17.58 -27.32 10.37
C GLY A 436 17.39 -26.11 9.47
N MET A 437 17.54 -26.30 8.15
CA MET A 437 17.28 -25.25 7.17
C MET A 437 15.82 -24.83 7.12
N SER A 438 14.88 -25.77 7.27
CA SER A 438 13.44 -25.46 7.34
C SER A 438 13.13 -24.56 8.53
N HIS A 439 13.61 -24.91 9.73
CA HIS A 439 13.44 -24.08 10.91
C HIS A 439 14.13 -22.71 10.80
N LEU A 440 15.31 -22.67 10.18
CA LEU A 440 16.02 -21.40 9.94
C LEU A 440 15.19 -20.48 9.01
N ALA A 441 14.63 -21.02 7.93
CA ALA A 441 13.78 -20.28 7.03
C ALA A 441 12.47 -19.81 7.74
N ALA A 442 11.86 -20.67 8.55
CA ALA A 442 10.69 -20.30 9.35
C ALA A 442 10.98 -19.16 10.33
N ALA A 443 12.15 -19.17 10.98
CA ALA A 443 12.60 -18.09 11.85
C ALA A 443 12.73 -16.76 11.10
N GLU A 444 13.33 -16.77 9.92
CA GLU A 444 13.43 -15.58 9.06
C GLU A 444 12.06 -15.03 8.67
N GLY A 445 11.09 -15.92 8.38
CA GLY A 445 9.72 -15.54 8.11
C GLY A 445 9.07 -14.84 9.31
N TYR A 446 9.26 -15.34 10.52
CA TYR A 446 8.77 -14.71 11.75
C TYR A 446 9.48 -13.37 12.01
N LEU A 447 10.79 -13.28 11.81
CA LEU A 447 11.53 -12.01 11.94
C LEU A 447 11.08 -10.97 10.92
N ALA A 448 10.77 -11.38 9.69
CA ALA A 448 10.21 -10.48 8.66
C ALA A 448 8.85 -9.89 9.05
N LEU A 449 8.09 -10.60 9.87
CA LEU A 449 6.82 -10.13 10.44
C LEU A 449 6.98 -9.38 11.77
N GLY A 450 8.19 -9.37 12.35
CA GLY A 450 8.47 -8.78 13.64
C GLY A 450 8.04 -9.64 14.83
N TYR A 451 7.89 -10.97 14.66
CA TYR A 451 7.51 -11.91 15.71
C TYR A 451 8.76 -12.54 16.35
N ASN A 452 9.39 -11.83 17.29
CA ASN A 452 10.66 -12.22 17.87
C ASN A 452 10.56 -13.53 18.68
N GLN A 453 9.50 -13.74 19.47
CA GLN A 453 9.37 -14.95 20.30
C GLN A 453 9.21 -16.23 19.46
N PRO A 454 8.28 -16.33 18.46
CA PRO A 454 8.23 -17.47 17.56
C PRO A 454 9.54 -17.71 16.79
N ALA A 455 10.22 -16.65 16.38
CA ALA A 455 11.51 -16.76 15.71
C ALA A 455 12.58 -17.41 16.61
N ILE A 456 12.66 -17.02 17.89
CA ILE A 456 13.56 -17.63 18.89
C ILE A 456 13.31 -19.13 19.01
N GLU A 457 12.04 -19.54 19.06
CA GLU A 457 11.67 -20.97 19.14
C GLU A 457 12.16 -21.74 17.90
N GLN A 458 11.93 -21.18 16.71
CA GLN A 458 12.39 -21.80 15.46
C GLN A 458 13.93 -21.86 15.37
N LEU A 459 14.64 -20.82 15.80
CA LEU A 459 16.09 -20.83 15.82
C LEU A 459 16.68 -21.87 16.77
N ARG A 460 16.05 -22.08 17.92
CA ARG A 460 16.42 -23.16 18.84
C ARG A 460 16.18 -24.54 18.24
N LEU A 461 15.05 -24.74 17.54
CA LEU A 461 14.77 -25.97 16.82
C LEU A 461 15.76 -26.21 15.68
N ALA A 462 16.13 -25.18 14.94
CA ALA A 462 17.15 -25.26 13.88
C ALA A 462 18.49 -25.76 14.43
N ARG A 463 18.95 -25.23 15.56
CA ARG A 463 20.19 -25.67 16.23
C ARG A 463 20.14 -27.11 16.69
N ASN A 464 19.00 -27.55 17.17
CA ASN A 464 18.80 -28.88 17.72
C ASN A 464 18.52 -29.96 16.65
N ALA A 465 18.30 -29.57 15.39
CA ALA A 465 18.01 -30.51 14.30
C ALA A 465 19.19 -31.41 13.94
N GLY A 466 20.42 -30.94 14.17
CA GLY A 466 21.64 -31.74 13.99
C GLY A 466 22.11 -31.92 12.53
N ASP A 467 21.45 -31.29 11.58
CA ASP A 467 21.70 -31.38 10.13
C ASP A 467 22.20 -30.07 9.50
N LEU A 468 22.42 -29.01 10.31
CA LEU A 468 23.03 -27.78 9.85
C LEU A 468 24.56 -27.94 9.73
N ASP A 469 25.13 -27.44 8.63
CA ASP A 469 26.56 -27.26 8.53
C ASP A 469 27.06 -26.13 9.47
N PHE A 470 28.37 -26.03 9.62
CA PHE A 470 28.98 -25.03 10.50
C PHE A 470 28.57 -23.59 10.16
N TYR A 471 28.46 -23.26 8.87
CA TYR A 471 28.10 -21.92 8.42
C TYR A 471 26.65 -21.56 8.79
N ASN A 472 25.71 -22.43 8.46
CA ASN A 472 24.28 -22.22 8.76
C ASN A 472 24.01 -22.29 10.26
N GLY A 473 24.72 -23.14 11.01
CA GLY A 473 24.68 -23.17 12.46
C GLY A 473 25.14 -21.83 13.09
N SER A 474 26.21 -21.26 12.57
CA SER A 474 26.69 -19.95 13.00
C SER A 474 25.70 -18.81 12.72
N ILE A 475 25.02 -18.86 11.56
CA ILE A 475 23.92 -17.92 11.25
C ILE A 475 22.78 -18.06 12.24
N ALA A 476 22.34 -19.29 12.53
CA ALA A 476 21.27 -19.54 13.49
C ALA A 476 21.60 -19.00 14.88
N ASP A 477 22.86 -19.19 15.34
CA ASP A 477 23.34 -18.66 16.63
C ASP A 477 23.39 -17.12 16.68
N ALA A 478 23.83 -16.48 15.60
CA ALA A 478 23.86 -15.02 15.53
C ALA A 478 22.45 -14.45 15.58
N LYS A 479 21.55 -14.99 14.76
CA LYS A 479 20.14 -14.56 14.72
C LYS A 479 19.39 -14.84 16.00
N LEU A 480 19.69 -15.94 16.69
CA LEU A 480 19.10 -16.22 18.00
C LEU A 480 19.45 -15.13 19.02
N ARG A 481 20.72 -14.73 19.10
CA ARG A 481 21.14 -13.63 19.98
C ARG A 481 20.46 -12.30 19.62
N GLU A 482 20.37 -11.97 18.33
CA GLU A 482 19.68 -10.75 17.85
C GLU A 482 18.21 -10.75 18.22
N ALA A 483 17.51 -11.86 17.98
CA ALA A 483 16.09 -11.99 18.28
C ALA A 483 15.81 -11.95 19.81
N GLU A 484 16.67 -12.59 20.63
CA GLU A 484 16.57 -12.55 22.09
C GLU A 484 16.78 -11.14 22.63
N ALA A 485 17.75 -10.39 22.08
CA ALA A 485 17.99 -9.00 22.45
C ALA A 485 16.81 -8.09 22.08
N ALA A 486 16.27 -8.24 20.85
CA ALA A 486 15.13 -7.49 20.41
C ALA A 486 13.88 -7.77 21.28
N TRP A 487 13.63 -9.03 21.62
CA TRP A 487 12.50 -9.41 22.46
C TRP A 487 12.62 -8.88 23.89
N MET A 488 13.83 -8.88 24.48
CA MET A 488 14.07 -8.27 25.78
C MET A 488 13.81 -6.78 25.78
N GLN A 489 14.16 -6.09 24.70
CA GLN A 489 13.88 -4.66 24.56
C GLN A 489 12.37 -4.40 24.47
N GLU A 490 11.62 -5.18 23.69
CA GLU A 490 10.16 -5.09 23.59
C GLU A 490 9.50 -5.25 24.98
N GLN A 491 9.90 -6.28 25.75
CA GLN A 491 9.39 -6.51 27.11
C GLN A 491 9.76 -5.39 28.09
N GLY A 492 10.90 -4.74 27.91
CA GLY A 492 11.31 -3.58 28.70
C GLY A 492 10.50 -2.32 28.38
N GLU A 493 10.07 -2.15 27.14
CA GLU A 493 9.22 -1.04 26.69
C GLU A 493 7.76 -1.23 27.13
N GLU A 494 7.23 -2.46 27.11
CA GLU A 494 5.87 -2.79 27.59
C GLU A 494 5.68 -2.59 29.10
N ARG A 495 6.75 -2.69 29.89
CA ARG A 495 6.73 -2.52 31.36
C ARG A 495 6.86 -1.08 31.83
N ARG A 496 7.19 -0.16 30.94
CA ARG A 496 7.32 1.29 31.22
C ARG A 496 6.08 2.05 30.83
#